data_2f02951ecf9e7d76293820bc41672672
#
_entry.id   2f02951ecf9e7d76293820bc41672672
#
_cell.length_a   1.000
_cell.length_b   1.000
_cell.length_c   1.000
_cell.angle_alpha   90.00
_cell.angle_beta   90.00
_cell.angle_gamma   90.00
#
_symmetry.space_group_name_H-M   'P 1'
#
loop_
_entity.id
_entity.type
_entity.pdbx_description
1 polymer ?
#
loop_
_entity_poly.entity_id
_entity_poly.type
_entity_poly.pdbx_seq_one_letter_code
_entity_poly.pdbx_strand_id
1 'polypeptide(L)'
;MIRINYYENKDVGILGAGLSGMAAAKILSNSKANIFVFDDKKDKPDFIRKKSWKNYNLWPWKTLTALVVSPGIPINAKNKHLAIQYAIKNKVKIINEIDLFFETKPEAKIIGITGTNGKSTTVALLFHILKFNNIKCVIGGNYGFPACEIKDPGKNGIIILELSSYQLDGAKKLSLDLATITNITKDHLDYHETFKKYKLSKLKILNFLKENGTFILDADNKLLNEMINKKKFKSKNIIKIIKDKTYKYVNDNDYLQ
;
A
#
# COMPACT_ATOMS: atom_id res chain seq x y z
N MET A 1 -14.08 -0.81 17.06
CA MET A 1 -14.06 -0.93 15.58
C MET A 1 -13.44 0.33 15.00
N ILE A 2 -12.52 0.21 14.06
CA ILE A 2 -11.88 1.36 13.39
C ILE A 2 -12.91 2.05 12.49
N ARG A 3 -12.96 3.38 12.53
CA ARG A 3 -13.85 4.22 11.71
C ARG A 3 -13.08 5.33 11.03
N ILE A 4 -13.51 5.73 9.86
CA ILE A 4 -13.02 6.88 9.12
C ILE A 4 -14.17 7.88 8.98
N ASN A 5 -14.27 8.82 9.93
CA ASN A 5 -15.38 9.77 10.03
C ASN A 5 -15.64 10.55 8.72
N TYR A 6 -14.60 10.74 7.91
CA TYR A 6 -14.72 11.41 6.61
C TYR A 6 -15.76 10.76 5.68
N TYR A 7 -15.97 9.44 5.78
CA TYR A 7 -16.91 8.71 4.91
C TYR A 7 -18.32 8.53 5.48
N GLU A 8 -18.61 9.04 6.66
CA GLU A 8 -19.96 8.96 7.24
C GLU A 8 -20.99 9.59 6.29
N ASN A 9 -22.05 8.82 5.97
CA ASN A 9 -23.13 9.18 5.03
C ASN A 9 -22.68 9.51 3.59
N LYS A 10 -21.46 9.16 3.20
CA LYS A 10 -20.96 9.38 1.84
C LYS A 10 -21.06 8.13 0.99
N ASP A 11 -21.26 8.33 -0.30
CA ASP A 11 -21.30 7.26 -1.30
C ASP A 11 -19.89 6.85 -1.69
N VAL A 12 -19.58 5.54 -1.61
CA VAL A 12 -18.26 4.99 -1.95
C VAL A 12 -18.43 3.73 -2.79
N GLY A 13 -17.81 3.72 -3.97
CA GLY A 13 -17.72 2.55 -4.83
C GLY A 13 -16.53 1.66 -4.43
N ILE A 14 -16.70 0.35 -4.53
CA ILE A 14 -15.65 -0.66 -4.30
C ILE A 14 -15.62 -1.59 -5.50
N LEU A 15 -14.53 -1.55 -6.24
CA LEU A 15 -14.30 -2.39 -7.40
C LEU A 15 -13.33 -3.53 -7.04
N GLY A 16 -13.85 -4.75 -7.11
CA GLY A 16 -13.17 -5.98 -6.70
C GLY A 16 -13.54 -6.41 -5.28
N ALA A 17 -14.00 -7.66 -5.16
CA ALA A 17 -14.46 -8.30 -3.92
C ALA A 17 -13.47 -9.34 -3.38
N GLY A 18 -12.17 -9.14 -3.61
CA GLY A 18 -11.10 -9.91 -2.98
C GLY A 18 -10.86 -9.49 -1.53
N LEU A 19 -9.84 -10.03 -0.87
CA LEU A 19 -9.54 -9.76 0.54
C LEU A 19 -9.44 -8.25 0.84
N SER A 20 -8.68 -7.49 0.05
CA SER A 20 -8.54 -6.03 0.22
C SER A 20 -9.85 -5.27 -0.01
N GLY A 21 -10.63 -5.65 -1.05
CA GLY A 21 -11.92 -5.01 -1.32
C GLY A 21 -12.93 -5.27 -0.20
N MET A 22 -12.92 -6.47 0.37
CA MET A 22 -13.79 -6.82 1.48
C MET A 22 -13.38 -6.14 2.79
N ALA A 23 -12.08 -6.01 3.06
CA ALA A 23 -11.58 -5.24 4.18
C ALA A 23 -11.97 -3.75 4.06
N ALA A 24 -11.86 -3.18 2.85
CA ALA A 24 -12.35 -1.83 2.56
C ALA A 24 -13.87 -1.69 2.78
N ALA A 25 -14.66 -2.67 2.30
CA ALA A 25 -16.11 -2.67 2.51
C ALA A 25 -16.48 -2.68 3.99
N LYS A 26 -15.75 -3.46 4.79
CA LYS A 26 -15.98 -3.60 6.24
C LYS A 26 -15.68 -2.31 7.00
N ILE A 27 -14.52 -1.68 6.75
CA ILE A 27 -14.18 -0.42 7.42
C ILE A 27 -15.10 0.72 6.99
N LEU A 28 -15.48 0.81 5.71
CA LEU A 28 -16.41 1.81 5.20
C LEU A 28 -17.82 1.60 5.76
N SER A 29 -18.30 0.36 5.87
CA SER A 29 -19.58 0.05 6.54
C SER A 29 -19.55 0.44 8.01
N ASN A 30 -18.46 0.16 8.73
CA ASN A 30 -18.28 0.60 10.11
C ASN A 30 -18.25 2.13 10.23
N SER A 31 -17.81 2.82 9.20
CA SER A 31 -17.77 4.27 9.07
C SER A 31 -19.12 4.87 8.65
N LYS A 32 -20.17 4.04 8.52
CA LYS A 32 -21.52 4.41 8.07
C LYS A 32 -21.55 5.00 6.65
N ALA A 33 -20.61 4.62 5.79
CA ALA A 33 -20.65 4.98 4.37
C ALA A 33 -21.75 4.21 3.64
N ASN A 34 -22.31 4.81 2.59
CA ASN A 34 -23.15 4.11 1.62
C ASN A 34 -22.24 3.40 0.61
N ILE A 35 -22.06 2.10 0.74
CA ILE A 35 -21.14 1.34 -0.13
C ILE A 35 -21.86 0.72 -1.32
N PHE A 36 -21.19 0.76 -2.48
CA PHE A 36 -21.57 0.10 -3.71
C PHE A 36 -20.41 -0.83 -4.12
N VAL A 37 -20.67 -2.13 -4.22
CA VAL A 37 -19.63 -3.15 -4.46
C VAL A 37 -19.92 -3.88 -5.76
N PHE A 38 -18.87 -4.13 -6.54
CA PHE A 38 -18.94 -4.92 -7.75
C PHE A 38 -17.63 -5.69 -7.98
N ASP A 39 -17.76 -6.90 -8.50
CA ASP A 39 -16.64 -7.74 -8.96
C ASP A 39 -17.07 -8.48 -10.24
N ASP A 40 -16.19 -8.54 -11.23
CA ASP A 40 -16.49 -9.20 -12.52
C ASP A 40 -16.51 -10.74 -12.42
N LYS A 41 -15.84 -11.29 -11.41
CA LYS A 41 -15.54 -12.73 -11.30
C LYS A 41 -16.13 -13.39 -10.06
N LYS A 42 -16.63 -12.62 -9.12
CA LYS A 42 -17.13 -13.12 -7.83
C LYS A 42 -18.59 -12.82 -7.63
N ASP A 43 -19.24 -13.76 -6.96
CA ASP A 43 -20.59 -13.58 -6.48
C ASP A 43 -20.61 -12.67 -5.23
N LYS A 44 -21.82 -12.20 -4.90
CA LYS A 44 -22.05 -11.35 -3.74
C LYS A 44 -21.63 -12.06 -2.43
N PRO A 45 -20.69 -11.54 -1.67
CA PRO A 45 -20.36 -12.05 -0.33
C PRO A 45 -21.55 -11.89 0.64
N ASP A 46 -21.71 -12.84 1.56
CA ASP A 46 -22.89 -12.89 2.46
C ASP A 46 -23.06 -11.64 3.32
N PHE A 47 -21.97 -11.07 3.85
CA PHE A 47 -22.05 -9.88 4.68
C PHE A 47 -22.34 -8.57 3.89
N ILE A 48 -22.29 -8.61 2.55
CA ILE A 48 -22.66 -7.46 1.71
C ILE A 48 -24.18 -7.47 1.50
N ARG A 49 -24.84 -6.38 1.90
CA ARG A 49 -26.28 -6.23 1.70
C ARG A 49 -26.62 -6.25 0.21
N LYS A 50 -27.71 -6.91 -0.18
CA LYS A 50 -28.17 -6.99 -1.57
C LYS A 50 -28.24 -5.62 -2.27
N LYS A 51 -28.67 -4.58 -1.57
CA LYS A 51 -28.75 -3.22 -2.10
C LYS A 51 -27.40 -2.56 -2.40
N SER A 52 -26.32 -3.05 -1.76
CA SER A 52 -24.95 -2.57 -1.97
C SER A 52 -24.21 -3.32 -3.08
N TRP A 53 -24.68 -4.50 -3.45
CA TRP A 53 -24.13 -5.30 -4.55
C TRP A 53 -24.81 -4.92 -5.86
N LYS A 54 -24.20 -4.05 -6.63
CA LYS A 54 -24.76 -3.52 -7.87
C LYS A 54 -23.70 -3.40 -8.95
N ASN A 55 -24.09 -3.66 -10.19
CA ASN A 55 -23.23 -3.36 -11.32
C ASN A 55 -22.83 -1.87 -11.30
N TYR A 56 -21.57 -1.58 -11.63
CA TYR A 56 -21.01 -0.23 -11.59
C TYR A 56 -21.73 0.78 -12.49
N ASN A 57 -22.41 0.36 -13.56
CA ASN A 57 -23.20 1.26 -14.40
C ASN A 57 -24.43 1.87 -13.68
N LEU A 58 -24.87 1.24 -12.58
CA LEU A 58 -25.99 1.70 -11.74
C LEU A 58 -25.52 2.51 -10.52
N TRP A 59 -24.23 2.82 -10.42
CA TRP A 59 -23.71 3.58 -9.30
C TRP A 59 -23.99 5.09 -9.44
N PRO A 60 -24.15 5.82 -8.33
CA PRO A 60 -24.43 7.27 -8.37
C PRO A 60 -23.14 8.06 -8.62
N TRP A 61 -22.58 7.95 -9.81
CA TRP A 61 -21.25 8.51 -10.16
C TRP A 61 -21.08 9.99 -9.88
N LYS A 62 -22.19 10.78 -9.92
CA LYS A 62 -22.16 12.22 -9.64
C LYS A 62 -21.95 12.55 -8.15
N THR A 63 -22.34 11.64 -7.26
CA THR A 63 -22.25 11.82 -5.80
C THR A 63 -21.18 10.95 -5.14
N LEU A 64 -20.56 10.01 -5.90
CA LEU A 64 -19.50 9.17 -5.37
C LEU A 64 -18.32 10.01 -4.88
N THR A 65 -18.00 9.87 -3.61
CA THR A 65 -16.85 10.53 -2.98
C THR A 65 -15.53 9.86 -3.37
N ALA A 66 -15.53 8.54 -3.48
CA ALA A 66 -14.35 7.76 -3.85
C ALA A 66 -14.72 6.45 -4.53
N LEU A 67 -13.79 5.95 -5.36
CA LEU A 67 -13.75 4.59 -5.87
C LEU A 67 -12.54 3.88 -5.25
N VAL A 68 -12.80 2.88 -4.42
CA VAL A 68 -11.77 1.98 -3.90
C VAL A 68 -11.55 0.85 -4.89
N VAL A 69 -10.33 0.71 -5.40
CA VAL A 69 -9.99 -0.31 -6.39
C VAL A 69 -9.10 -1.37 -5.77
N SER A 70 -9.50 -2.64 -5.90
CA SER A 70 -8.69 -3.77 -5.44
C SER A 70 -7.34 -3.84 -6.19
N PRO A 71 -6.23 -4.21 -5.52
CA PRO A 71 -4.89 -4.15 -6.11
C PRO A 71 -4.72 -4.94 -7.41
N GLY A 72 -5.46 -6.05 -7.58
CA GLY A 72 -5.41 -6.87 -8.80
C GLY A 72 -6.02 -6.21 -10.06
N ILE A 73 -6.66 -5.06 -9.93
CA ILE A 73 -7.27 -4.33 -11.04
C ILE A 73 -6.38 -3.16 -11.45
N PRO A 74 -5.78 -3.17 -12.66
CA PRO A 74 -4.81 -2.16 -13.07
C PRO A 74 -5.45 -0.77 -13.24
N ILE A 75 -5.04 0.18 -12.42
CA ILE A 75 -5.52 1.58 -12.48
C ILE A 75 -4.83 2.34 -13.63
N ASN A 76 -3.57 2.02 -13.89
CA ASN A 76 -2.70 2.73 -14.84
C ASN A 76 -2.49 2.00 -16.18
N ALA A 77 -3.22 0.90 -16.45
CA ALA A 77 -3.18 0.21 -17.73
C ALA A 77 -3.76 1.07 -18.87
N LYS A 78 -3.36 0.74 -20.12
CA LYS A 78 -3.98 1.38 -21.31
C LYS A 78 -5.46 1.09 -21.37
N ASN A 79 -5.86 -0.18 -21.20
CA ASN A 79 -7.24 -0.63 -21.19
C ASN A 79 -7.74 -0.71 -19.74
N LYS A 80 -8.18 0.42 -19.21
CA LYS A 80 -8.73 0.49 -17.86
C LYS A 80 -10.12 -0.13 -17.79
N HIS A 81 -10.42 -0.79 -16.67
CA HIS A 81 -11.79 -1.22 -16.36
C HIS A 81 -12.79 -0.07 -16.51
N LEU A 82 -13.98 -0.35 -17.04
CA LEU A 82 -14.99 0.68 -17.31
C LEU A 82 -15.37 1.49 -16.07
N ALA A 83 -15.48 0.88 -14.90
CA ALA A 83 -15.74 1.61 -13.64
C ALA A 83 -14.65 2.65 -13.33
N ILE A 84 -13.38 2.37 -13.66
CA ILE A 84 -12.27 3.33 -13.51
C ILE A 84 -12.44 4.48 -14.51
N GLN A 85 -12.86 4.19 -15.74
CA GLN A 85 -13.15 5.22 -16.74
C GLN A 85 -14.31 6.12 -16.30
N TYR A 86 -15.39 5.54 -15.74
CA TYR A 86 -16.50 6.30 -15.14
C TYR A 86 -16.01 7.21 -14.01
N ALA A 87 -15.15 6.68 -13.10
CA ALA A 87 -14.59 7.47 -12.02
C ALA A 87 -13.78 8.67 -12.54
N ILE A 88 -12.93 8.45 -13.55
CA ILE A 88 -12.13 9.53 -14.19
C ILE A 88 -13.05 10.58 -14.82
N LYS A 89 -14.05 10.16 -15.60
CA LYS A 89 -15.01 11.05 -16.27
C LYS A 89 -15.77 11.93 -15.27
N ASN A 90 -16.14 11.38 -14.12
CA ASN A 90 -16.89 12.07 -13.08
C ASN A 90 -16.00 12.72 -12.00
N LYS A 91 -14.66 12.74 -12.18
CA LYS A 91 -13.69 13.30 -11.24
C LYS A 91 -13.76 12.67 -9.85
N VAL A 92 -14.19 11.41 -9.75
CA VAL A 92 -14.25 10.65 -8.50
C VAL A 92 -12.81 10.28 -8.08
N LYS A 93 -12.49 10.47 -6.80
CA LYS A 93 -11.19 10.10 -6.22
C LYS A 93 -10.99 8.59 -6.31
N ILE A 94 -9.93 8.14 -6.98
CA ILE A 94 -9.56 6.72 -7.05
C ILE A 94 -8.48 6.45 -6.00
N ILE A 95 -8.74 5.50 -5.13
CA ILE A 95 -7.87 5.07 -4.02
C ILE A 95 -7.84 3.54 -3.94
N ASN A 96 -6.96 3.00 -3.11
CA ASN A 96 -6.96 1.59 -2.77
C ASN A 96 -7.16 1.37 -1.25
N GLU A 97 -7.17 0.12 -0.83
CA GLU A 97 -7.40 -0.27 0.56
C GLU A 97 -6.29 0.24 1.50
N ILE A 98 -5.03 0.30 1.02
CA ILE A 98 -3.91 0.86 1.81
C ILE A 98 -4.12 2.36 2.07
N ASP A 99 -4.63 3.12 1.08
CA ASP A 99 -4.95 4.54 1.29
C ASP A 99 -6.00 4.73 2.40
N LEU A 100 -7.06 3.87 2.43
CA LEU A 100 -8.06 3.89 3.49
C LEU A 100 -7.46 3.60 4.87
N PHE A 101 -6.54 2.63 4.94
CA PHE A 101 -5.84 2.35 6.19
C PHE A 101 -5.10 3.59 6.71
N PHE A 102 -4.38 4.32 5.87
CA PHE A 102 -3.69 5.53 6.29
C PHE A 102 -4.64 6.69 6.63
N GLU A 103 -5.87 6.69 6.11
CA GLU A 103 -6.91 7.64 6.52
C GLU A 103 -7.42 7.38 7.95
N THR A 104 -7.16 6.21 8.53
CA THR A 104 -7.43 5.94 9.97
C THR A 104 -6.45 6.65 10.90
N LYS A 105 -5.35 7.20 10.37
CA LYS A 105 -4.28 7.88 11.10
C LYS A 105 -3.69 7.02 12.22
N PRO A 106 -3.11 5.85 11.91
CA PRO A 106 -2.51 4.99 12.91
C PRO A 106 -1.41 5.72 13.69
N GLU A 107 -1.35 5.49 15.01
CA GLU A 107 -0.37 6.12 15.90
C GLU A 107 0.97 5.37 15.92
N ALA A 108 0.94 4.07 15.62
CA ALA A 108 2.12 3.22 15.58
C ALA A 108 3.12 3.67 14.52
N LYS A 109 4.40 3.36 14.71
CA LYS A 109 5.42 3.46 13.66
C LYS A 109 5.15 2.45 12.56
N ILE A 110 5.32 2.86 11.31
CA ILE A 110 4.99 2.03 10.16
C ILE A 110 6.24 1.73 9.33
N ILE A 111 6.51 0.43 9.15
CA ILE A 111 7.59 -0.09 8.33
C ILE A 111 7.00 -0.66 7.05
N GLY A 112 7.42 -0.16 5.90
CA GLY A 112 7.01 -0.65 4.58
C GLY A 112 8.09 -1.52 3.95
N ILE A 113 7.73 -2.74 3.55
CA ILE A 113 8.65 -3.70 2.90
C ILE A 113 8.07 -4.09 1.55
N THR A 114 8.85 -3.85 0.48
CA THR A 114 8.52 -4.31 -0.87
C THR A 114 9.71 -5.01 -1.52
N GLY A 115 9.50 -5.57 -2.67
CA GLY A 115 10.52 -6.26 -3.48
C GLY A 115 9.88 -7.30 -4.40
N THR A 116 10.67 -7.94 -5.25
CA THR A 116 10.18 -9.09 -6.02
C THR A 116 10.13 -10.32 -5.13
N ASN A 117 11.24 -10.70 -4.53
CA ASN A 117 11.39 -11.87 -3.67
C ASN A 117 11.79 -11.47 -2.24
N GLY A 118 11.54 -12.34 -1.28
CA GLY A 118 11.98 -12.19 0.11
C GLY A 118 11.14 -11.24 0.98
N LYS A 119 10.08 -10.60 0.46
CA LYS A 119 9.22 -9.70 1.23
C LYS A 119 8.62 -10.37 2.48
N SER A 120 7.87 -11.45 2.29
CA SER A 120 7.16 -12.15 3.37
C SER A 120 8.12 -12.75 4.39
N THR A 121 9.27 -13.27 3.92
CA THR A 121 10.34 -13.76 4.81
C THR A 121 10.90 -12.63 5.68
N THR A 122 11.19 -11.47 5.08
CA THR A 122 11.70 -10.30 5.82
C THR A 122 10.67 -9.79 6.82
N VAL A 123 9.39 -9.71 6.43
CA VAL A 123 8.29 -9.32 7.32
C VAL A 123 8.15 -10.28 8.49
N ALA A 124 8.13 -11.60 8.21
CA ALA A 124 8.00 -12.62 9.25
C ALA A 124 9.19 -12.64 10.22
N LEU A 125 10.41 -12.51 9.69
CA LEU A 125 11.63 -12.46 10.50
C LEU A 125 11.65 -11.20 11.39
N LEU A 126 11.37 -10.04 10.83
CA LEU A 126 11.31 -8.79 11.59
C LEU A 126 10.23 -8.85 12.67
N PHE A 127 9.05 -9.37 12.34
CA PHE A 127 7.98 -9.58 13.31
C PHE A 127 8.41 -10.49 14.46
N HIS A 128 9.08 -11.60 14.15
CA HIS A 128 9.60 -12.54 15.16
C HIS A 128 10.62 -11.86 16.09
N ILE A 129 11.58 -11.12 15.52
CA ILE A 129 12.60 -10.38 16.29
C ILE A 129 11.97 -9.36 17.22
N LEU A 130 11.01 -8.57 16.72
CA LEU A 130 10.31 -7.57 17.53
C LEU A 130 9.51 -8.21 18.67
N LYS A 131 8.80 -9.30 18.37
CA LYS A 131 8.04 -10.06 19.37
C LYS A 131 8.93 -10.67 20.44
N PHE A 132 10.07 -11.26 20.05
CA PHE A 132 11.05 -11.82 20.97
C PHE A 132 11.59 -10.75 21.93
N ASN A 133 11.72 -9.50 21.48
CA ASN A 133 12.13 -8.36 22.29
C ASN A 133 10.97 -7.64 22.99
N ASN A 134 9.79 -8.26 23.12
CA ASN A 134 8.61 -7.73 23.79
C ASN A 134 8.09 -6.40 23.17
N ILE A 135 8.40 -6.12 21.91
CA ILE A 135 7.90 -4.94 21.21
C ILE A 135 6.50 -5.25 20.64
N LYS A 136 5.52 -4.42 20.96
CA LYS A 136 4.17 -4.53 20.39
C LYS A 136 4.23 -4.33 18.88
N CYS A 137 3.90 -5.35 18.11
CA CYS A 137 3.89 -5.23 16.66
C CYS A 137 2.80 -6.09 16.02
N VAL A 138 2.44 -5.73 14.80
CA VAL A 138 1.48 -6.42 13.96
C VAL A 138 1.94 -6.37 12.49
N ILE A 139 1.58 -7.41 11.73
CA ILE A 139 1.87 -7.50 10.30
C ILE A 139 0.60 -7.37 9.47
N GLY A 140 0.72 -6.81 8.28
CA GLY A 140 -0.39 -6.73 7.34
C GLY A 140 0.01 -6.21 5.95
N GLY A 141 -1.00 -5.89 5.16
CA GLY A 141 -0.86 -5.53 3.77
C GLY A 141 -1.04 -6.73 2.84
N ASN A 142 -0.06 -7.04 2.01
CA ASN A 142 -0.11 -8.19 1.09
C ASN A 142 0.11 -9.54 1.80
N TYR A 143 0.74 -9.54 2.97
CA TYR A 143 0.96 -10.69 3.83
C TYR A 143 0.45 -10.38 5.24
N GLY A 144 -0.19 -11.34 5.90
CA GLY A 144 -0.86 -11.16 7.18
C GLY A 144 -2.29 -10.63 7.00
N PHE A 145 -2.69 -9.64 7.79
CA PHE A 145 -4.02 -9.04 7.69
C PHE A 145 -4.09 -8.01 6.56
N PRO A 146 -5.23 -7.88 5.84
CA PRO A 146 -5.49 -6.68 5.05
C PRO A 146 -5.26 -5.44 5.90
N ALA A 147 -4.70 -4.36 5.32
CA ALA A 147 -4.28 -3.21 6.12
C ALA A 147 -5.45 -2.58 6.90
N CYS A 148 -6.65 -2.51 6.31
CA CYS A 148 -7.85 -2.01 6.98
C CYS A 148 -8.39 -2.89 8.13
N GLU A 149 -7.86 -4.10 8.30
CA GLU A 149 -8.20 -5.00 9.41
C GLU A 149 -7.16 -4.99 10.55
N ILE A 150 -6.05 -4.29 10.36
CA ILE A 150 -4.99 -4.15 11.36
C ILE A 150 -5.55 -3.38 12.56
N LYS A 151 -5.38 -3.96 13.75
CA LYS A 151 -5.58 -3.24 15.01
C LYS A 151 -4.30 -2.47 15.34
N ASP A 152 -4.40 -1.15 15.40
CA ASP A 152 -3.26 -0.29 15.73
C ASP A 152 -2.69 -0.67 17.11
N PRO A 153 -1.40 -1.05 17.21
CA PRO A 153 -0.77 -1.37 18.48
C PRO A 153 -0.47 -0.13 19.35
N GLY A 154 -0.80 1.08 18.84
CA GLY A 154 -0.64 2.35 19.52
C GLY A 154 0.75 2.98 19.36
N LYS A 155 0.95 4.16 19.93
CA LYS A 155 2.11 5.05 19.73
C LYS A 155 3.48 4.37 19.92
N ASN A 156 3.57 3.40 20.84
CA ASN A 156 4.81 2.66 21.11
C ASN A 156 4.88 1.33 20.34
N GLY A 157 3.94 1.09 19.44
CA GLY A 157 3.90 -0.13 18.64
C GLY A 157 4.45 0.06 17.24
N ILE A 158 4.56 -1.06 16.53
CA ILE A 158 5.08 -1.11 15.16
C ILE A 158 4.10 -1.87 14.28
N ILE A 159 3.77 -1.28 13.12
CA ILE A 159 3.04 -1.94 12.05
C ILE A 159 4.04 -2.26 10.94
N ILE A 160 4.13 -3.52 10.54
CA ILE A 160 4.98 -3.97 9.45
C ILE A 160 4.07 -4.28 8.26
N LEU A 161 4.20 -3.51 7.19
CA LEU A 161 3.40 -3.67 5.97
C LEU A 161 4.23 -4.32 4.87
N GLU A 162 3.78 -5.50 4.42
CA GLU A 162 4.20 -6.00 3.12
C GLU A 162 3.43 -5.25 2.03
N LEU A 163 4.15 -4.61 1.12
CA LEU A 163 3.55 -3.83 0.04
C LEU A 163 3.89 -4.44 -1.32
N SER A 164 2.87 -4.94 -2.01
CA SER A 164 3.03 -5.43 -3.39
C SER A 164 3.21 -4.27 -4.38
N SER A 165 3.71 -4.58 -5.59
CA SER A 165 3.79 -3.60 -6.67
C SER A 165 2.41 -3.07 -7.08
N TYR A 166 1.38 -3.90 -6.99
CA TYR A 166 -0.02 -3.54 -7.30
C TYR A 166 -0.57 -2.51 -6.32
N GLN A 167 -0.35 -2.75 -5.02
CA GLN A 167 -0.75 -1.82 -3.96
C GLN A 167 -0.02 -0.48 -4.11
N LEU A 168 1.31 -0.50 -4.31
CA LEU A 168 2.12 0.70 -4.50
C LEU A 168 1.76 1.45 -5.79
N ASP A 169 1.40 0.74 -6.87
CA ASP A 169 0.99 1.40 -8.12
C ASP A 169 -0.27 2.24 -7.95
N GLY A 170 -1.26 1.74 -7.21
CA GLY A 170 -2.51 2.43 -6.92
C GLY A 170 -2.45 3.43 -5.78
N ALA A 171 -1.48 3.32 -4.86
CA ALA A 171 -1.40 4.13 -3.66
C ALA A 171 -1.20 5.63 -3.94
N LYS A 172 -1.85 6.47 -3.11
CA LYS A 172 -1.83 7.93 -3.19
C LYS A 172 -1.24 8.59 -1.95
N LYS A 173 -1.53 8.06 -0.77
CA LYS A 173 -1.15 8.67 0.51
C LYS A 173 -0.74 7.61 1.52
N LEU A 174 0.54 7.29 1.57
CA LEU A 174 1.13 6.51 2.63
C LEU A 174 2.05 7.42 3.46
N SER A 175 2.35 6.99 4.69
CA SER A 175 3.24 7.72 5.59
C SER A 175 4.07 6.70 6.36
N LEU A 176 5.29 6.42 5.88
CA LEU A 176 6.17 5.37 6.40
C LEU A 176 7.30 5.97 7.22
N ASP A 177 7.58 5.39 8.39
CA ASP A 177 8.74 5.75 9.21
C ASP A 177 10.01 5.11 8.69
N LEU A 178 9.89 3.88 8.17
CA LEU A 178 10.98 3.14 7.57
C LEU A 178 10.48 2.39 6.34
N ALA A 179 11.32 2.29 5.31
CA ALA A 179 11.03 1.47 4.14
C ALA A 179 12.26 0.72 3.64
N THR A 180 12.02 -0.39 2.95
CA THR A 180 13.07 -1.12 2.23
C THR A 180 12.51 -1.79 0.98
N ILE A 181 13.40 -2.01 0.01
CA ILE A 181 13.17 -2.82 -1.18
C ILE A 181 14.16 -3.97 -1.15
N THR A 182 13.68 -5.19 -0.97
CA THR A 182 14.57 -6.37 -0.88
C THR A 182 15.34 -6.63 -2.17
N ASN A 183 14.66 -6.60 -3.30
CA ASN A 183 15.24 -6.72 -4.64
C ASN A 183 14.21 -6.35 -5.72
N ILE A 184 14.67 -6.15 -6.95
CA ILE A 184 13.80 -5.95 -8.11
C ILE A 184 14.32 -6.80 -9.27
N THR A 185 13.59 -7.84 -9.64
CA THR A 185 13.79 -8.67 -10.84
C THR A 185 12.54 -8.64 -11.71
N LYS A 186 12.58 -9.15 -12.92
CA LYS A 186 11.41 -9.17 -13.83
C LYS A 186 10.28 -10.02 -13.23
N ASP A 187 9.09 -9.42 -13.10
CA ASP A 187 7.89 -10.10 -12.62
C ASP A 187 6.64 -9.28 -12.98
N HIS A 188 5.45 -9.89 -12.93
CA HIS A 188 4.15 -9.24 -13.08
C HIS A 188 4.02 -8.31 -14.32
N LEU A 189 4.58 -8.73 -15.47
CA LEU A 189 4.52 -7.93 -16.69
C LEU A 189 3.14 -7.93 -17.35
N ASP A 190 2.33 -8.91 -17.05
CA ASP A 190 0.90 -8.98 -17.38
C ASP A 190 0.12 -7.80 -16.82
N TYR A 191 0.43 -7.37 -15.61
CA TYR A 191 -0.19 -6.22 -14.95
C TYR A 191 0.51 -4.90 -15.31
N HIS A 192 1.85 -4.85 -15.22
CA HIS A 192 2.62 -3.62 -15.37
C HIS A 192 2.99 -3.29 -16.83
N GLU A 193 2.68 -4.19 -17.78
CA GLU A 193 2.99 -4.09 -19.22
C GLU A 193 4.51 -4.06 -19.51
N THR A 194 5.33 -3.40 -18.69
CA THR A 194 6.78 -3.29 -18.90
C THR A 194 7.55 -3.39 -17.57
N PHE A 195 8.78 -3.92 -17.64
CA PHE A 195 9.68 -3.96 -16.49
C PHE A 195 9.99 -2.56 -15.94
N LYS A 196 10.01 -1.53 -16.79
CA LYS A 196 10.18 -0.13 -16.38
C LYS A 196 9.03 0.32 -15.47
N LYS A 197 7.77 0.05 -15.85
CA LYS A 197 6.61 0.40 -15.03
C LYS A 197 6.61 -0.38 -13.70
N TYR A 198 6.92 -1.68 -13.74
CA TYR A 198 7.05 -2.50 -12.53
C TYR A 198 8.10 -1.94 -11.56
N LYS A 199 9.30 -1.61 -12.05
CA LYS A 199 10.35 -0.96 -11.23
C LYS A 199 9.84 0.35 -10.60
N LEU A 200 9.22 1.20 -11.40
CA LEU A 200 8.71 2.49 -10.95
C LEU A 200 7.61 2.34 -9.90
N SER A 201 6.75 1.33 -10.00
CA SER A 201 5.72 1.08 -8.99
C SER A 201 6.33 0.76 -7.62
N LYS A 202 7.37 -0.07 -7.56
CA LYS A 202 8.07 -0.37 -6.30
C LYS A 202 8.81 0.84 -5.73
N LEU A 203 9.45 1.64 -6.58
CA LEU A 203 10.15 2.85 -6.16
C LEU A 203 9.23 3.94 -5.61
N LYS A 204 7.92 3.85 -5.84
CA LYS A 204 6.96 4.76 -5.18
C LYS A 204 7.04 4.70 -3.66
N ILE A 205 7.47 3.58 -3.07
CA ILE A 205 7.61 3.45 -1.62
C ILE A 205 8.49 4.57 -1.02
N LEU A 206 9.48 5.04 -1.76
CA LEU A 206 10.36 6.13 -1.33
C LEU A 206 9.63 7.48 -1.23
N ASN A 207 8.60 7.71 -2.07
CA ASN A 207 7.80 8.92 -2.02
C ASN A 207 6.89 8.96 -0.80
N PHE A 208 6.69 7.81 -0.16
CA PHE A 208 5.81 7.64 0.99
C PHE A 208 6.54 7.65 2.33
N LEU A 209 7.87 7.78 2.33
CA LEU A 209 8.62 8.01 3.56
C LEU A 209 8.28 9.39 4.13
N LYS A 210 8.11 9.46 5.45
CA LYS A 210 8.04 10.73 6.20
C LYS A 210 9.29 11.56 5.95
N GLU A 211 9.27 12.82 6.27
CA GLU A 211 10.44 13.73 6.12
C GLU A 211 11.68 13.17 6.82
N ASN A 212 11.53 12.71 8.06
CA ASN A 212 12.58 12.05 8.83
C ASN A 212 12.58 10.53 8.71
N GLY A 213 11.91 9.99 7.67
CA GLY A 213 11.81 8.56 7.44
C GLY A 213 13.12 7.96 6.93
N THR A 214 13.38 6.72 7.30
CA THR A 214 14.61 6.00 6.95
C THR A 214 14.37 5.01 5.82
N PHE A 215 15.26 4.99 4.84
CA PHE A 215 15.30 3.97 3.80
C PHE A 215 16.50 3.04 4.01
N ILE A 216 16.24 1.73 4.09
CA ILE A 216 17.30 0.71 4.15
C ILE A 216 17.56 0.22 2.74
N LEU A 217 18.81 0.34 2.28
CA LEU A 217 19.25 0.03 0.93
C LEU A 217 20.34 -1.04 0.95
N ASP A 218 20.15 -2.12 0.18
CA ASP A 218 21.23 -3.03 -0.19
C ASP A 218 22.20 -2.30 -1.16
N ALA A 219 23.37 -1.95 -0.65
CA ALA A 219 24.39 -1.22 -1.41
C ALA A 219 25.03 -2.05 -2.53
N ASP A 220 24.97 -3.37 -2.45
CA ASP A 220 25.49 -4.26 -3.49
C ASP A 220 24.51 -4.41 -4.66
N ASN A 221 23.26 -3.98 -4.48
CA ASN A 221 22.26 -3.97 -5.55
C ASN A 221 22.45 -2.77 -6.49
N LYS A 222 23.26 -2.95 -7.54
CA LYS A 222 23.58 -1.91 -8.54
C LYS A 222 22.33 -1.24 -9.11
N LEU A 223 21.28 -2.02 -9.43
CA LEU A 223 20.04 -1.49 -10.00
C LEU A 223 19.36 -0.50 -9.04
N LEU A 224 19.21 -0.86 -7.77
CA LEU A 224 18.59 -0.01 -6.76
C LEU A 224 19.42 1.25 -6.52
N ASN A 225 20.75 1.11 -6.41
CA ASN A 225 21.65 2.26 -6.23
C ASN A 225 21.55 3.27 -7.38
N GLU A 226 21.62 2.80 -8.63
CA GLU A 226 21.46 3.68 -9.81
C GLU A 226 20.11 4.39 -9.83
N MET A 227 19.04 3.70 -9.48
CA MET A 227 17.69 4.27 -9.51
C MET A 227 17.47 5.32 -8.41
N ILE A 228 18.06 5.10 -7.24
CA ILE A 228 17.97 6.04 -6.11
C ILE A 228 18.81 7.27 -6.41
N ASN A 229 20.03 7.10 -6.91
CA ASN A 229 20.92 8.22 -7.26
C ASN A 229 20.32 9.11 -8.37
N LYS A 230 19.69 8.52 -9.39
CA LYS A 230 19.03 9.28 -10.49
C LYS A 230 17.86 10.14 -10.02
N LYS A 231 17.15 9.75 -8.97
CA LYS A 231 15.94 10.45 -8.50
C LYS A 231 16.21 11.48 -7.39
N LYS A 232 17.44 11.87 -7.09
CA LYS A 232 17.78 12.89 -6.05
C LYS A 232 16.77 12.86 -4.89
N PHE A 233 16.72 11.75 -4.13
CA PHE A 233 15.95 11.70 -2.89
C PHE A 233 16.66 12.57 -1.84
N LYS A 234 16.59 13.90 -2.02
CA LYS A 234 17.06 14.85 -1.05
C LYS A 234 16.23 14.72 0.23
N SER A 235 16.87 14.71 1.37
CA SER A 235 16.31 14.77 2.73
C SER A 235 15.83 13.45 3.37
N LYS A 236 16.14 12.28 2.85
CA LYS A 236 15.79 11.00 3.49
C LYS A 236 17.04 10.37 4.11
N ASN A 237 16.92 9.87 5.33
CA ASN A 237 18.00 9.07 5.94
C ASN A 237 18.13 7.76 5.17
N ILE A 238 19.28 7.48 4.57
CA ILE A 238 19.56 6.24 3.86
C ILE A 238 20.60 5.46 4.65
N ILE A 239 20.21 4.25 5.09
CA ILE A 239 21.12 3.29 5.69
C ILE A 239 21.51 2.30 4.61
N LYS A 240 22.79 2.24 4.25
CA LYS A 240 23.34 1.30 3.28
C LYS A 240 23.85 0.05 4.00
N ILE A 241 23.33 -1.11 3.62
CA ILE A 241 23.82 -2.40 4.04
C ILE A 241 24.79 -2.90 2.97
N ILE A 242 26.03 -3.21 3.35
CA ILE A 242 27.06 -3.76 2.47
C ILE A 242 27.35 -5.18 2.96
N LYS A 243 27.35 -6.15 2.06
CA LYS A 243 27.71 -7.53 2.33
C LYS A 243 29.18 -7.57 2.83
N ASP A 244 29.44 -8.24 3.90
CA ASP A 244 30.78 -8.43 4.50
C ASP A 244 31.45 -7.18 5.12
N LYS A 245 30.71 -6.07 5.36
CA LYS A 245 31.25 -4.91 6.08
C LYS A 245 30.29 -4.41 7.15
N THR A 246 30.86 -4.02 8.31
CA THR A 246 30.16 -3.42 9.44
C THR A 246 29.38 -2.17 9.02
N TYR A 247 28.18 -1.99 9.55
CA TYR A 247 27.25 -0.90 9.30
C TYR A 247 27.92 0.48 9.31
N LYS A 248 27.72 1.28 8.26
CA LYS A 248 28.00 2.71 8.30
C LYS A 248 26.72 3.49 8.09
N TYR A 249 26.40 4.37 9.02
CA TYR A 249 25.43 5.45 8.82
C TYR A 249 26.02 6.42 7.79
N VAL A 250 25.26 6.71 6.75
CA VAL A 250 25.59 7.77 5.78
C VAL A 250 24.50 8.81 5.89
N ASN A 251 24.75 9.86 6.64
CA ASN A 251 24.03 11.12 6.46
C ASN A 251 24.53 11.75 5.16
N ASP A 252 23.65 12.46 4.44
CA ASP A 252 23.95 13.12 3.15
C ASP A 252 25.17 14.07 3.15
N ASN A 253 25.79 14.34 4.32
CA ASN A 253 26.94 15.19 4.49
C ASN A 253 28.27 14.44 4.67
N ASP A 254 28.25 13.11 4.77
CA ASP A 254 29.46 12.32 4.99
C ASP A 254 29.74 11.43 3.79
N TYR A 255 30.37 11.98 2.77
CA TYR A 255 31.14 11.18 1.83
C TYR A 255 32.38 10.69 2.58
N LEU A 256 32.31 9.49 3.12
CA LEU A 256 33.49 8.86 3.67
C LEU A 256 34.35 8.31 2.53
N GLN A 257 35.57 8.83 2.46
CA GLN A 257 36.72 8.37 1.69
C GLN A 257 37.00 6.88 1.88
#